data_8613b152ec6a64e6f071a6d8deb25edf
#
_entry.id   8613b152ec6a64e6f071a6d8deb25edf
#
_cell.length_a   1.000
_cell.length_b   1.000
_cell.length_c   1.000
_cell.angle_alpha   90.00
_cell.angle_beta   90.00
_cell.angle_gamma   90.00
#
_symmetry.space_group_name_H-M   'P 1'
#
loop_
_entity.id
_entity.type
_entity.pdbx_description
1 polymer ?
#
loop_
_entity_poly.entity_id
_entity_poly.type
_entity_poly.pdbx_seq_one_letter_code
_entity_poly.pdbx_strand_id
1 'polypeptide(L)' 'MIWDFRGIESKKIAEHHAIHLSEFAEKHTLAPFNSGIIEMSDLYTIAHLDVNEEHLTFVRDSLKPHRGEWIDQA' A
#
# COMPACT_ATOMS: atom_id res chain seq x y z
N MET A 1 -2.83 4.67 -1.13
CA MET A 1 -2.84 4.46 0.33
C MET A 1 -1.50 3.95 0.77
N ILE A 2 -1.06 4.39 1.94
CA ILE A 2 0.31 4.21 2.36
C ILE A 2 0.38 3.64 3.77
N TRP A 3 1.25 2.68 3.95
CA TRP A 3 1.58 2.09 5.26
C TRP A 3 3.06 2.33 5.51
N ASP A 4 3.39 2.95 6.64
CA ASP A 4 4.75 3.30 7.00
C ASP A 4 5.36 2.24 7.91
N PHE A 5 6.56 1.80 7.58
CA PHE A 5 7.29 0.82 8.38
C PHE A 5 8.69 1.39 8.68
N ARG A 6 9.07 1.36 9.95
CA ARG A 6 10.35 1.90 10.39
C ARG A 6 11.13 0.83 11.15
N GLY A 7 12.46 0.94 11.10
CA GLY A 7 13.37 0.01 11.74
C GLY A 7 14.16 -0.80 10.72
N ILE A 8 15.10 -1.60 11.22
CA ILE A 8 16.02 -2.37 10.35
C ILE A 8 15.29 -3.44 9.54
N GLU A 9 14.12 -3.88 9.97
CA GLU A 9 13.31 -4.86 9.26
C GLU A 9 12.24 -4.21 8.36
N SER A 10 12.27 -2.89 8.22
CA SER A 10 11.20 -2.17 7.53
C SER A 10 10.96 -2.65 6.10
N LYS A 11 12.03 -2.89 5.35
CA LYS A 11 11.90 -3.35 3.96
C LYS A 11 11.21 -4.71 3.89
N LYS A 12 11.65 -5.64 4.73
CA LYS A 12 11.10 -7.01 4.74
C LYS A 12 9.63 -7.01 5.14
N ILE A 13 9.28 -6.24 6.14
CA ILE A 13 7.90 -6.13 6.61
C ILE A 13 7.04 -5.48 5.53
N ALA A 14 7.54 -4.41 4.91
CA ALA A 14 6.80 -3.73 3.84
C ALA A 14 6.58 -4.64 2.64
N GLU A 15 7.57 -5.42 2.23
CA GLU A 15 7.42 -6.38 1.14
C GLU A 15 6.33 -7.39 1.43
N HIS A 16 6.32 -7.92 2.64
CA HIS A 16 5.31 -8.88 3.06
C HIS A 16 3.92 -8.24 3.03
N HIS A 17 3.82 -7.03 3.54
CA HIS A 17 2.57 -6.30 3.54
C HIS A 17 2.07 -6.03 2.11
N ALA A 18 2.97 -5.66 1.20
CA ALA A 18 2.60 -5.40 -0.19
C ALA A 18 2.02 -6.63 -0.87
N ILE A 19 2.53 -7.83 -0.55
CA ILE A 19 1.97 -9.07 -1.07
C ILE A 19 0.53 -9.25 -0.60
N HIS A 20 0.27 -9.00 0.68
CA HIS A 20 -1.09 -9.08 1.22
C HIS A 20 -2.02 -8.03 0.60
N LEU A 21 -1.50 -6.85 0.31
CA LEU A 21 -2.29 -5.82 -0.35
C LEU A 21 -2.71 -6.26 -1.75
N SER A 22 -1.79 -6.87 -2.50
CA SER A 22 -2.11 -7.39 -3.83
C SER A 22 -3.15 -8.49 -3.77
N GLU A 23 -3.02 -9.41 -2.81
CA GLU A 23 -3.98 -10.49 -2.62
C GLU A 23 -5.36 -9.95 -2.27
N PHE A 24 -5.42 -8.95 -1.40
CA PHE A 24 -6.66 -8.29 -1.04
C PHE A 24 -7.32 -7.66 -2.28
N ALA A 25 -6.54 -6.92 -3.08
CA ALA A 25 -7.06 -6.25 -4.25
C ALA A 25 -7.59 -7.25 -5.29
N GLU A 26 -6.92 -8.36 -5.48
CA GLU A 26 -7.37 -9.40 -6.39
C GLU A 26 -8.66 -10.06 -5.87
N LYS A 27 -8.70 -10.38 -4.60
CA LYS A 27 -9.86 -11.02 -3.97
C LYS A 27 -11.12 -10.18 -4.11
N HIS A 28 -11.00 -8.88 -4.00
CA HIS A 28 -12.13 -7.96 -4.04
C HIS A 28 -12.35 -7.32 -5.41
N THR A 29 -11.64 -7.81 -6.42
CA THR A 29 -11.82 -7.36 -7.81
C THR A 29 -11.62 -5.86 -7.96
N LEU A 30 -10.54 -5.35 -7.38
CA LEU A 30 -10.24 -3.91 -7.40
C LEU A 30 -9.41 -3.49 -8.63
N ALA A 31 -9.15 -4.40 -9.54
CA ALA A 31 -8.38 -4.08 -10.74
C ALA A 31 -9.06 -2.96 -11.57
N PRO A 32 -8.28 -2.05 -12.20
CA PRO A 32 -6.83 -2.03 -12.14
C PRO A 32 -6.29 -1.46 -10.83
N PHE A 33 -5.20 -2.04 -10.33
CA PHE A 33 -4.55 -1.54 -9.14
C PHE A 33 -3.04 -1.67 -9.28
N ASN A 34 -2.31 -0.97 -8.42
CA ASN A 34 -0.87 -1.08 -8.34
C ASN A 34 -0.46 -1.16 -6.89
N SER A 35 0.43 -2.06 -6.55
CA SER A 35 0.95 -2.17 -5.19
C SER A 35 2.46 -2.36 -5.23
N GLY A 36 3.12 -1.98 -4.14
CA GLY A 36 4.55 -2.13 -4.07
C GLY A 36 5.14 -1.50 -2.82
N ILE A 37 6.44 -1.35 -2.84
CA ILE A 37 7.15 -0.71 -1.74
C ILE A 37 8.05 0.39 -2.30
N ILE A 38 8.38 1.35 -1.42
CA ILE A 38 9.37 2.39 -1.72
C ILE A 38 10.29 2.50 -0.50
N GLU A 39 11.57 2.24 -0.72
CA GLU A 39 12.56 2.42 0.35
C GLU A 39 12.90 3.91 0.45
N MET A 40 12.54 4.50 1.58
CA MET A 40 12.82 5.92 1.81
C MET A 40 14.20 6.11 2.42
N SER A 41 14.64 5.14 3.22
CA SER A 41 15.97 5.10 3.82
C SER A 41 16.24 3.68 4.31
N ASP A 42 17.41 3.45 4.88
CA ASP A 42 17.78 2.13 5.40
C ASP A 42 16.85 1.67 6.52
N LEU A 43 16.22 2.60 7.20
CA LEU A 43 15.37 2.31 8.35
C LEU A 43 13.91 2.73 8.13
N TYR A 44 13.53 3.02 6.90
CA TYR A 44 12.18 3.48 6.62
C TYR A 44 11.76 3.05 5.22
N THR A 45 10.74 2.21 5.15
CA THR A 45 10.15 1.75 3.89
C THR A 45 8.64 1.90 3.98
N ILE A 46 8.02 2.27 2.88
CA ILE A 46 6.56 2.31 2.81
C ILE A 46 6.06 1.19 1.90
N ALA A 47 4.85 0.73 2.19
CA ALA A 47 4.09 -0.10 1.27
C ALA A 47 2.93 0.74 0.77
N HIS A 48 2.51 0.52 -0.47
CA HIS A 48 1.40 1.29 -1.03
C HIS A 48 0.45 0.41 -1.83
N LEU A 49 -0.79 0.86 -1.90
CA LEU A 49 -1.81 0.28 -2.75
C LEU A 49 -2.53 1.42 -3.44
N ASP A 50 -2.50 1.42 -4.77
CA ASP A 50 -3.10 2.44 -5.59
C ASP A 50 -4.31 1.84 -6.29
N VAL A 51 -5.49 2.37 -6.04
CA VAL A 51 -6.74 1.89 -6.62
C VAL A 51 -7.52 3.05 -7.23
N ASN A 52 -8.50 2.72 -8.05
CA ASN A 52 -9.39 3.73 -8.58
C ASN A 52 -10.14 4.44 -7.45
N GLU A 53 -10.47 5.70 -7.70
CA GLU A 53 -11.14 6.55 -6.74
C GLU A 53 -12.42 5.91 -6.18
N GLU A 54 -13.16 5.18 -6.99
CA GLU A 54 -14.39 4.52 -6.57
C GLU A 54 -14.18 3.45 -5.50
N HIS A 55 -12.95 2.95 -5.35
CA HIS A 55 -12.64 1.93 -4.36
C HIS A 55 -11.98 2.48 -3.10
N LEU A 56 -11.66 3.78 -3.06
CA LEU A 56 -10.89 4.35 -1.96
C LEU A 56 -11.55 4.18 -0.59
N THR A 57 -12.84 4.45 -0.50
CA THR A 57 -13.54 4.34 0.77
C THR A 57 -13.55 2.90 1.29
N PHE A 58 -13.83 1.96 0.40
CA PHE A 58 -13.85 0.55 0.77
C PHE A 58 -12.47 0.08 1.27
N VAL A 59 -11.41 0.40 0.55
CA VAL A 59 -10.06 -0.02 0.92
C VAL A 59 -9.63 0.64 2.23
N ARG A 60 -9.89 1.92 2.36
CA ARG A 60 -9.56 2.66 3.58
C ARG A 60 -10.22 2.06 4.80
N ASP A 61 -11.51 1.76 4.68
CA ASP A 61 -12.27 1.23 5.81
C ASP A 61 -11.89 -0.22 6.13
N SER A 62 -11.47 -0.98 5.13
CA SER A 62 -11.10 -2.38 5.31
C SER A 62 -9.67 -2.56 5.82
N LEU A 63 -8.73 -1.78 5.31
CA LEU A 63 -7.30 -1.95 5.60
C LEU A 63 -6.70 -0.89 6.50
N LYS A 64 -7.38 0.22 6.70
CA LYS A 64 -6.97 1.31 7.61
C LYS A 64 -5.51 1.71 7.42
N PRO A 65 -5.17 2.32 6.28
CA PRO A 65 -3.80 2.75 6.02
C PRO A 65 -3.35 3.81 7.01
N HIS A 66 -2.04 3.93 7.19
CA HIS A 66 -1.47 4.93 8.09
C HIS A 66 -1.75 6.34 7.57
N ARG A 67 -1.77 6.52 6.25
CA ARG A 67 -2.12 7.79 5.63
C ARG A 67 -2.55 7.56 4.19
N GLY A 68 -3.29 8.52 3.66
CA GLY A 68 -3.66 8.52 2.26
C GLY A 68 -2.96 9.66 1.55
N GLU A 69 -2.50 9.40 0.35
CA GLU A 69 -1.92 10.44 -0.51
C GLU A 69 -2.42 10.22 -1.92
N TRP A 70 -2.63 11.34 -2.62
CA TRP A 70 -2.89 11.28 -4.04
C TRP A 70 -1.55 11.06 -4.73
N ILE A 71 -1.48 9.99 -5.52
CA ILE A 71 -0.28 9.72 -6.31
C ILE A 71 -0.52 10.32 -7.68
N ASP A 72 0.32 11.29 -8.02
CA ASP A 72 0.26 11.91 -9.32
C ASP A 72 0.94 11.01 -10.32
N GLN A 73 0.15 10.46 -11.23
CA GLN A 73 0.63 9.53 -12.26
C GLN A 73 1.06 10.24 -13.53
N ALA A 74 1.06 11.52 -13.51
CA ALA A 74 1.41 12.30 -14.69
C ALA A 74 2.86 12.13 -15.11
#